data_89509166e8df01b9eb831c03402b3e20
#
_entry.id   89509166e8df01b9eb831c03402b3e20
#
_cell.length_a   1.000
_cell.length_b   1.000
_cell.length_c   1.000
_cell.angle_alpha   90.00
_cell.angle_beta   90.00
_cell.angle_gamma   90.00
#
_symmetry.space_group_name_H-M   'P 1'
#
loop_
_entity.id
_entity.type
_entity.pdbx_description
1 polymer ?
#
loop_
_entity_poly.entity_id
_entity_poly.type
_entity_poly.pdbx_seq_one_letter_code
_entity_poly.pdbx_strand_id
1 'polypeptide(L)'
;MRWKELMQQQDDFAVEIRKQDAIKFASNPFIKAFCNRLDPNIIHLYFDDGNSGGSVWMHLICGECGALLLDTGYGIGNLKSVIGQLTDKPVSVFNTHWHGDHTGGNSQFENVYMHEFDIPYWKESLSCEAGRMLPTTLAFSQDAVIPLSDKFVRAVHDGMTFHLGGRIETIVHMPGHSAGNCMVIDSKTGILFSGDAILSTPTLVIDGFPAVDHAELLTVEAFHTALVQHMKQLNKVKWLCPSHGRLMLSNKYVSAMQHCTEEILKAPDKWERYDYIPSLPSMIRCVDDAMIVYTLNRIH
;
A
#
# COMPACT_ATOMS: atom_id res chain seq x y z
N MET A 1 -19.04 -17.97 6.06
CA MET A 1 -18.20 -17.44 4.98
C MET A 1 -16.97 -16.80 5.64
N ARG A 2 -15.79 -17.38 5.43
CA ARG A 2 -14.54 -16.99 6.10
C ARG A 2 -14.17 -15.51 5.93
N TRP A 3 -14.39 -14.96 4.74
CA TRP A 3 -14.06 -13.56 4.49
C TRP A 3 -14.85 -12.56 5.37
N LYS A 4 -16.09 -12.88 5.75
CA LYS A 4 -16.87 -12.00 6.65
C LYS A 4 -16.28 -11.93 8.05
N GLU A 5 -15.77 -13.06 8.55
CA GLU A 5 -15.05 -13.10 9.84
C GLU A 5 -13.76 -12.28 9.77
N LEU A 6 -13.02 -12.40 8.66
CA LEU A 6 -11.78 -11.63 8.45
C LEU A 6 -12.07 -10.13 8.36
N MET A 7 -13.13 -9.71 7.68
CA MET A 7 -13.53 -8.29 7.63
C MET A 7 -13.90 -7.77 9.01
N GLN A 8 -14.64 -8.52 9.82
CA GLN A 8 -14.95 -8.13 11.20
C GLN A 8 -13.68 -7.97 12.04
N GLN A 9 -12.69 -8.85 11.88
CA GLN A 9 -11.38 -8.71 12.54
C GLN A 9 -10.64 -7.43 12.15
N GLN A 10 -10.84 -6.90 10.93
CA GLN A 10 -10.26 -5.61 10.51
C GLN A 10 -10.95 -4.45 11.23
N ASP A 11 -12.28 -4.49 11.33
CA ASP A 11 -13.02 -3.46 12.07
C ASP A 11 -12.60 -3.42 13.54
N ASP A 12 -12.49 -4.59 14.17
CA ASP A 12 -12.01 -4.70 15.56
C ASP A 12 -10.58 -4.15 15.71
N PHE A 13 -9.68 -4.47 14.76
CA PHE A 13 -8.32 -3.92 14.74
C PHE A 13 -8.31 -2.40 14.61
N ALA A 14 -9.13 -1.83 13.72
CA ALA A 14 -9.20 -0.38 13.56
C ALA A 14 -9.68 0.32 14.85
N VAL A 15 -10.58 -0.31 15.60
CA VAL A 15 -10.99 0.18 16.94
C VAL A 15 -9.85 0.08 17.96
N GLU A 16 -9.09 -1.01 17.93
CA GLU A 16 -7.96 -1.22 18.84
C GLU A 16 -6.81 -0.25 18.60
N ILE A 17 -6.43 -0.05 17.33
CA ILE A 17 -5.30 0.83 16.98
C ILE A 17 -5.59 2.29 17.37
N ARG A 18 -6.85 2.72 17.30
CA ARG A 18 -7.26 4.06 17.75
C ARG A 18 -7.06 4.30 19.25
N LYS A 19 -7.07 3.25 20.06
CA LYS A 19 -6.90 3.28 21.52
C LYS A 19 -5.45 3.14 21.96
N GLN A 20 -4.55 2.71 21.08
CA GLN A 20 -3.14 2.52 21.44
C GLN A 20 -2.44 3.86 21.68
N ASP A 21 -1.48 3.85 22.61
CA ASP A 21 -0.57 4.98 22.78
C ASP A 21 0.28 5.16 21.53
N ALA A 22 0.26 6.37 21.03
CA ALA A 22 0.93 6.73 19.79
C ALA A 22 1.57 8.11 19.91
N ILE A 23 2.62 8.35 19.13
CA ILE A 23 3.15 9.70 18.93
C ILE A 23 2.11 10.48 18.11
N LYS A 24 1.71 11.65 18.62
CA LYS A 24 0.74 12.55 17.98
C LYS A 24 1.43 13.85 17.57
N PHE A 25 0.97 14.45 16.50
CA PHE A 25 1.57 15.63 15.91
C PHE A 25 0.59 16.80 15.87
N ALA A 26 0.95 17.92 16.50
CA ALA A 26 0.15 19.13 16.44
C ALA A 26 0.05 19.70 15.00
N SER A 27 1.10 19.47 14.20
CA SER A 27 1.17 19.88 12.79
C SER A 27 0.28 19.05 11.85
N ASN A 28 -0.13 17.83 12.28
CA ASN A 28 -1.02 16.97 11.53
C ASN A 28 -1.79 16.03 12.47
N PRO A 29 -2.98 16.41 12.92
CA PRO A 29 -3.75 15.62 13.89
C PRO A 29 -4.33 14.33 13.31
N PHE A 30 -4.29 14.13 11.98
CA PHE A 30 -4.80 12.93 11.31
C PHE A 30 -3.81 11.78 11.34
N ILE A 31 -2.55 12.04 11.70
CA ILE A 31 -1.48 11.04 11.70
C ILE A 31 -1.09 10.68 13.14
N LYS A 32 -0.96 9.37 13.37
CA LYS A 32 -0.38 8.77 14.57
C LYS A 32 0.84 7.96 14.18
N ALA A 33 1.90 7.97 14.99
CA ALA A 33 3.09 7.17 14.71
C ALA A 33 3.34 6.13 15.81
N PHE A 34 3.79 4.96 15.36
CA PHE A 34 4.09 3.79 16.18
C PHE A 34 5.47 3.25 15.82
N CYS A 35 6.35 3.06 16.80
CA CYS A 35 7.64 2.41 16.57
C CYS A 35 7.45 0.90 16.34
N ASN A 36 8.16 0.35 15.36
CA ASN A 36 8.14 -1.08 15.12
C ASN A 36 8.83 -1.83 16.29
N ARG A 37 8.28 -2.98 16.66
CA ARG A 37 8.77 -3.77 17.82
C ARG A 37 10.11 -4.46 17.56
N LEU A 38 10.46 -4.73 16.28
CA LEU A 38 11.70 -5.41 15.91
C LEU A 38 12.86 -4.42 15.71
N ASP A 39 12.57 -3.22 15.22
CA ASP A 39 13.55 -2.16 14.99
C ASP A 39 12.89 -0.79 15.19
N PRO A 40 13.29 -0.02 16.23
CA PRO A 40 12.72 1.30 16.46
C PRO A 40 13.04 2.33 15.37
N ASN A 41 13.96 2.03 14.46
CA ASN A 41 14.23 2.85 13.28
C ASN A 41 13.23 2.63 12.14
N ILE A 42 12.24 1.77 12.33
CA ILE A 42 11.06 1.64 11.49
C ILE A 42 9.88 2.24 12.23
N ILE A 43 9.25 3.25 11.65
CA ILE A 43 8.12 3.96 12.23
C ILE A 43 6.93 3.81 11.30
N HIS A 44 5.83 3.28 11.84
CA HIS A 44 4.56 3.15 11.12
C HIS A 44 3.72 4.39 11.38
N LEU A 45 3.31 5.06 10.32
CA LEU A 45 2.47 6.25 10.34
C LEU A 45 1.06 5.85 9.93
N TYR A 46 0.10 5.97 10.82
CA TYR A 46 -1.30 5.64 10.58
C TYR A 46 -2.10 6.91 10.30
N PHE A 47 -2.64 7.00 9.09
CA PHE A 47 -3.64 7.98 8.77
C PHE A 47 -5.01 7.36 9.06
N ASP A 48 -5.74 7.93 10.02
CA ASP A 48 -7.04 7.44 10.45
C ASP A 48 -8.16 8.24 9.76
N ASP A 49 -8.82 7.61 8.81
CA ASP A 49 -9.96 8.21 8.08
C ASP A 49 -11.30 8.12 8.84
N GLY A 50 -11.28 7.53 10.05
CA GLY A 50 -12.48 7.26 10.83
C GLY A 50 -13.19 5.95 10.46
N ASN A 51 -12.75 5.28 9.39
CA ASN A 51 -13.29 4.01 8.89
C ASN A 51 -12.15 2.97 8.80
N SER A 52 -12.47 1.69 8.91
CA SER A 52 -11.47 0.62 8.80
C SER A 52 -10.95 0.42 7.37
N GLY A 53 -11.74 0.74 6.37
CA GLY A 53 -11.44 0.48 4.95
C GLY A 53 -10.58 1.55 4.27
N GLY A 54 -10.64 2.79 4.73
CA GLY A 54 -9.90 3.90 4.12
C GLY A 54 -8.68 4.36 4.90
N SER A 55 -8.44 3.83 6.10
CA SER A 55 -7.24 4.16 6.87
C SER A 55 -6.00 3.55 6.21
N VAL A 56 -4.93 4.34 6.09
CA VAL A 56 -3.71 3.94 5.39
C VAL A 56 -2.47 4.01 6.29
N TRP A 57 -1.60 3.05 6.12
CA TRP A 57 -0.27 3.03 6.72
C TRP A 57 0.77 3.55 5.75
N MET A 58 1.59 4.47 6.22
CA MET A 58 2.86 4.86 5.62
C MET A 58 3.99 4.34 6.51
N HIS A 59 5.16 4.08 5.96
CA HIS A 59 6.26 3.52 6.74
C HIS A 59 7.53 4.35 6.54
N LEU A 60 8.08 4.91 7.63
CA LEU A 60 9.36 5.60 7.63
C LEU A 60 10.45 4.62 8.09
N ILE A 61 11.43 4.36 7.23
CA ILE A 61 12.53 3.44 7.45
C ILE A 61 13.80 4.26 7.52
N CYS A 62 14.42 4.34 8.72
CA CYS A 62 15.62 5.12 8.96
C CYS A 62 16.87 4.24 8.95
N GLY A 63 17.85 4.59 8.13
CA GLY A 63 19.21 4.06 8.17
C GLY A 63 20.18 5.02 8.86
N GLU A 64 21.48 4.77 8.71
CA GLU A 64 22.53 5.60 9.33
C GLU A 64 22.70 6.95 8.61
N CYS A 65 22.55 6.98 7.28
CA CYS A 65 22.81 8.17 6.46
C CYS A 65 21.62 8.67 5.65
N GLY A 66 20.47 7.99 5.69
CA GLY A 66 19.25 8.38 4.97
C GLY A 66 18.01 7.68 5.50
N ALA A 67 16.85 8.12 5.06
CA ALA A 67 15.58 7.51 5.38
C ALA A 67 14.74 7.33 4.10
N LEU A 68 13.92 6.28 4.07
CA LEU A 68 12.94 6.01 3.04
C LEU A 68 11.54 6.08 3.65
N LEU A 69 10.70 6.96 3.09
CA LEU A 69 9.30 7.01 3.41
C LEU A 69 8.53 6.25 2.33
N LEU A 70 7.83 5.19 2.73
CA LEU A 70 6.93 4.43 1.86
C LEU A 70 5.55 5.07 1.95
N ASP A 71 5.09 5.59 0.82
CA ASP A 71 3.84 6.32 0.62
C ASP A 71 3.72 7.66 1.38
N THR A 72 2.76 8.47 0.98
CA THR A 72 2.56 9.83 1.50
C THR A 72 1.11 10.11 1.93
N GLY A 73 0.27 9.07 1.96
CA GLY A 73 -1.12 9.18 2.37
C GLY A 73 -1.97 10.05 1.43
N TYR A 74 -3.11 10.48 1.93
CA TYR A 74 -4.10 11.28 1.19
C TYR A 74 -3.69 12.72 0.87
N GLY A 75 -2.54 13.19 1.37
CA GLY A 75 -2.17 14.59 1.22
C GLY A 75 -3.00 15.55 2.06
N ILE A 76 -3.46 15.12 3.22
CA ILE A 76 -4.17 15.96 4.19
C ILE A 76 -3.21 16.30 5.33
N GLY A 77 -3.04 17.59 5.58
CA GLY A 77 -2.13 18.12 6.59
C GLY A 77 -0.64 18.03 6.21
N ASN A 78 0.22 18.54 7.08
CA ASN A 78 1.64 18.69 6.80
C ASN A 78 2.43 17.43 7.19
N LEU A 79 2.52 16.47 6.27
CA LEU A 79 3.31 15.24 6.45
C LEU A 79 4.81 15.53 6.56
N LYS A 80 5.32 16.49 5.77
CA LYS A 80 6.76 16.86 5.82
C LYS A 80 7.17 17.32 7.23
N SER A 81 6.31 18.07 7.91
CA SER A 81 6.54 18.49 9.29
C SER A 81 6.51 17.29 10.28
N VAL A 82 5.63 16.31 10.04
CA VAL A 82 5.59 15.07 10.84
C VAL A 82 6.90 14.30 10.68
N ILE A 83 7.36 14.10 9.45
CA ILE A 83 8.61 13.38 9.15
C ILE A 83 9.80 14.10 9.77
N GLY A 84 9.87 15.44 9.69
CA GLY A 84 10.96 16.23 10.29
C GLY A 84 11.01 16.19 11.82
N GLN A 85 9.93 15.76 12.50
CA GLN A 85 9.93 15.50 13.94
C GLN A 85 10.42 14.08 14.30
N LEU A 86 10.46 13.17 13.31
CA LEU A 86 10.83 11.77 13.50
C LEU A 86 12.28 11.47 13.07
N THR A 87 12.82 12.25 12.12
CA THR A 87 14.18 12.06 11.63
C THR A 87 14.77 13.38 11.13
N ASP A 88 16.07 13.55 11.34
CA ASP A 88 16.91 14.64 10.79
C ASP A 88 17.63 14.25 9.50
N LYS A 89 17.45 13.00 9.05
CA LYS A 89 18.15 12.46 7.89
C LYS A 89 17.52 12.91 6.58
N PRO A 90 18.28 12.94 5.48
CA PRO A 90 17.71 13.12 4.14
C PRO A 90 16.66 12.04 3.85
N VAL A 91 15.47 12.46 3.43
CA VAL A 91 14.35 11.56 3.16
C VAL A 91 14.11 11.45 1.66
N SER A 92 14.07 10.22 1.16
CA SER A 92 13.49 9.86 -0.12
C SER A 92 12.10 9.27 0.10
N VAL A 93 11.15 9.54 -0.80
CA VAL A 93 9.83 8.92 -0.82
C VAL A 93 9.82 7.84 -1.89
N PHE A 94 9.26 6.68 -1.59
CA PHE A 94 8.91 5.67 -2.57
C PHE A 94 7.42 5.37 -2.47
N ASN A 95 6.69 5.61 -3.56
CA ASN A 95 5.30 5.20 -3.64
C ASN A 95 5.20 3.74 -4.06
N THR A 96 4.50 2.94 -3.27
CA THR A 96 4.24 1.53 -3.57
C THR A 96 3.43 1.38 -4.85
N HIS A 97 2.52 2.33 -5.10
CA HIS A 97 1.74 2.45 -6.32
C HIS A 97 1.12 3.86 -6.46
N TRP A 98 0.37 4.09 -7.55
CA TRP A 98 -0.08 5.44 -7.95
C TRP A 98 -1.34 5.97 -7.25
N HIS A 99 -2.12 5.17 -6.52
CA HIS A 99 -3.40 5.60 -5.95
C HIS A 99 -3.27 6.82 -5.03
N GLY A 100 -4.33 7.62 -4.97
CA GLY A 100 -4.31 8.94 -4.33
C GLY A 100 -4.10 8.90 -2.81
N ASP A 101 -4.49 7.83 -2.15
CA ASP A 101 -4.25 7.59 -0.73
C ASP A 101 -2.81 7.16 -0.40
N HIS A 102 -1.99 6.92 -1.43
CA HIS A 102 -0.55 6.65 -1.32
C HIS A 102 0.30 7.80 -1.83
N THR A 103 -0.22 8.63 -2.73
CA THR A 103 0.56 9.65 -3.44
C THR A 103 0.15 11.08 -3.13
N GLY A 104 -0.94 11.27 -2.38
CA GLY A 104 -1.55 12.59 -2.15
C GLY A 104 -0.62 13.63 -1.52
N GLY A 105 0.34 13.21 -0.70
CA GLY A 105 1.33 14.09 -0.07
C GLY A 105 2.64 14.28 -0.83
N ASN A 106 2.80 13.73 -2.04
CA ASN A 106 4.04 13.73 -2.81
C ASN A 106 4.62 15.13 -3.01
N SER A 107 3.79 16.14 -3.26
CA SER A 107 4.23 17.51 -3.50
C SER A 107 4.97 18.17 -2.33
N GLN A 108 4.92 17.58 -1.14
CA GLN A 108 5.66 18.04 0.03
C GLN A 108 7.15 17.63 0.01
N PHE A 109 7.55 16.71 -0.89
CA PHE A 109 8.89 16.13 -0.93
C PHE A 109 9.58 16.39 -2.27
N GLU A 110 10.93 16.43 -2.24
CA GLU A 110 11.74 16.72 -3.43
C GLU A 110 12.16 15.46 -4.19
N ASN A 111 12.38 14.36 -3.47
CA ASN A 111 12.84 13.09 -4.02
C ASN A 111 11.75 12.04 -3.91
N VAL A 112 10.93 11.94 -4.93
CA VAL A 112 9.82 10.97 -5.00
C VAL A 112 10.12 9.98 -6.11
N TYR A 113 9.92 8.71 -5.81
CA TYR A 113 10.16 7.56 -6.70
C TYR A 113 8.90 6.73 -6.81
N MET A 114 8.65 6.16 -7.99
CA MET A 114 7.53 5.28 -8.30
C MET A 114 7.94 4.34 -9.43
N HIS A 115 7.34 3.17 -9.50
CA HIS A 115 7.57 2.26 -10.62
C HIS A 115 7.16 2.91 -11.95
N GLU A 116 7.97 2.70 -13.00
CA GLU A 116 7.75 3.35 -14.31
C GLU A 116 6.35 3.10 -14.88
N PHE A 117 5.76 1.92 -14.67
CA PHE A 117 4.44 1.56 -15.18
C PHE A 117 3.28 2.27 -14.44
N ASP A 118 3.50 2.79 -13.25
CA ASP A 118 2.49 3.57 -12.52
C ASP A 118 2.57 5.08 -12.77
N ILE A 119 3.69 5.58 -13.28
CA ILE A 119 3.85 7.01 -13.56
C ILE A 119 2.80 7.56 -14.54
N PRO A 120 2.44 6.87 -15.66
CA PRO A 120 1.38 7.32 -16.54
C PRO A 120 0.02 7.45 -15.84
N TYR A 121 -0.35 6.47 -15.01
CA TYR A 121 -1.59 6.45 -14.24
C TYR A 121 -1.63 7.59 -13.20
N TRP A 122 -0.53 7.78 -12.48
CA TRP A 122 -0.39 8.86 -11.53
C TRP A 122 -0.56 10.23 -12.22
N LYS A 123 0.06 10.45 -13.38
CA LYS A 123 -0.08 11.70 -14.16
C LYS A 123 -1.52 11.94 -14.61
N GLU A 124 -2.19 10.89 -15.08
CA GLU A 124 -3.61 10.98 -15.46
C GLU A 124 -4.49 11.34 -14.26
N SER A 125 -4.22 10.74 -13.09
CA SER A 125 -4.96 11.02 -11.86
C SER A 125 -4.87 12.47 -11.39
N LEU A 126 -3.79 13.19 -11.71
CA LEU A 126 -3.63 14.60 -11.36
C LEU A 126 -4.61 15.50 -12.11
N SER A 127 -5.15 15.03 -13.24
CA SER A 127 -6.07 15.80 -14.10
C SER A 127 -7.53 15.80 -13.60
N CYS A 128 -7.87 14.94 -12.64
CA CYS A 128 -9.24 14.79 -12.15
C CYS A 128 -9.32 14.72 -10.61
N GLU A 129 -10.40 15.29 -10.05
CA GLU A 129 -10.64 15.25 -8.59
C GLU A 129 -10.81 13.83 -8.07
N ALA A 130 -11.40 12.93 -8.85
CA ALA A 130 -11.57 11.52 -8.48
C ALA A 130 -10.23 10.81 -8.25
N GLY A 131 -9.17 11.22 -8.96
CA GLY A 131 -7.82 10.68 -8.78
C GLY A 131 -7.19 11.00 -7.42
N ARG A 132 -7.71 12.00 -6.69
CA ARG A 132 -7.26 12.32 -5.33
C ARG A 132 -7.67 11.27 -4.30
N MET A 133 -8.75 10.52 -4.54
CA MET A 133 -9.28 9.49 -3.64
C MET A 133 -9.44 9.97 -2.18
N LEU A 134 -9.85 11.24 -1.98
CA LEU A 134 -10.00 11.80 -0.64
C LEU A 134 -11.02 11.02 0.20
N PRO A 135 -10.77 10.83 1.50
CA PRO A 135 -11.68 10.11 2.38
C PRO A 135 -13.00 10.87 2.52
N THR A 136 -14.12 10.18 2.35
CA THR A 136 -15.47 10.76 2.45
C THR A 136 -16.02 10.77 3.88
N THR A 137 -15.39 9.99 4.75
CA THR A 137 -15.83 9.78 6.14
C THR A 137 -15.18 10.74 7.13
N LEU A 138 -14.10 11.41 6.73
CA LEU A 138 -13.33 12.31 7.57
C LEU A 138 -13.69 13.76 7.31
N ALA A 139 -13.99 14.51 8.39
CA ALA A 139 -14.14 15.95 8.31
C ALA A 139 -12.77 16.63 8.35
N PHE A 140 -12.44 17.38 7.30
CA PHE A 140 -11.23 18.19 7.21
C PHE A 140 -11.52 19.52 6.48
N SER A 141 -10.73 20.55 6.79
CA SER A 141 -10.76 21.80 6.04
C SER A 141 -10.13 21.62 4.66
N GLN A 142 -10.68 22.25 3.64
CA GLN A 142 -10.07 22.26 2.30
C GLN A 142 -8.65 22.83 2.31
N ASP A 143 -8.35 23.76 3.21
CA ASP A 143 -7.00 24.32 3.39
C ASP A 143 -5.99 23.29 3.94
N ALA A 144 -6.46 22.18 4.51
CA ALA A 144 -5.60 21.08 4.93
C ALA A 144 -5.18 20.18 3.77
N VAL A 145 -5.86 20.26 2.61
CA VAL A 145 -5.56 19.42 1.44
C VAL A 145 -4.36 20.01 0.71
N ILE A 146 -3.30 19.22 0.61
CA ILE A 146 -2.07 19.60 -0.07
C ILE A 146 -2.31 19.60 -1.60
N PRO A 147 -1.94 20.66 -2.32
CA PRO A 147 -2.03 20.69 -3.78
C PRO A 147 -1.22 19.58 -4.43
N LEU A 148 -1.81 18.90 -5.41
CA LEU A 148 -1.07 17.93 -6.23
C LEU A 148 -0.04 18.64 -7.11
N SER A 149 1.06 17.95 -7.42
CA SER A 149 2.10 18.43 -8.31
C SER A 149 2.74 17.25 -9.02
N ASP A 150 2.96 17.39 -10.31
CA ASP A 150 3.66 16.41 -11.17
C ASP A 150 5.19 16.50 -11.10
N LYS A 151 5.72 17.36 -10.21
CA LYS A 151 7.16 17.58 -10.10
C LYS A 151 7.85 16.38 -9.47
N PHE A 152 8.98 16.00 -10.06
CA PHE A 152 10.05 15.20 -9.43
C PHE A 152 9.76 13.73 -9.13
N VAL A 153 8.79 13.08 -9.78
CA VAL A 153 8.67 11.63 -9.69
C VAL A 153 9.69 10.96 -10.62
N ARG A 154 10.53 10.12 -10.03
CA ARG A 154 11.58 9.38 -10.71
C ARG A 154 11.19 7.92 -10.87
N ALA A 155 11.44 7.37 -12.05
CA ALA A 155 11.16 5.96 -12.33
C ALA A 155 12.09 5.02 -11.55
N VAL A 156 11.51 3.95 -11.04
CA VAL A 156 12.24 2.77 -10.55
C VAL A 156 11.76 1.52 -11.26
N HIS A 157 12.57 0.47 -11.17
CA HIS A 157 12.33 -0.83 -11.78
C HIS A 157 12.47 -1.94 -10.72
N ASP A 158 12.02 -3.13 -11.05
CA ASP A 158 12.22 -4.32 -10.22
C ASP A 158 13.69 -4.53 -9.85
N GLY A 159 13.95 -4.90 -8.60
CA GLY A 159 15.29 -5.14 -8.08
C GLY A 159 16.13 -3.90 -7.76
N MET A 160 15.66 -2.68 -8.05
CA MET A 160 16.35 -1.46 -7.60
C MET A 160 16.39 -1.38 -6.09
N THR A 161 17.43 -0.69 -5.57
CA THR A 161 17.70 -0.62 -4.13
C THR A 161 17.91 0.80 -3.65
N PHE A 162 17.47 1.07 -2.42
CA PHE A 162 17.82 2.27 -1.65
C PHE A 162 18.80 1.89 -0.54
N HIS A 163 19.97 2.52 -0.54
CA HIS A 163 21.00 2.32 0.47
C HIS A 163 20.90 3.42 1.53
N LEU A 164 20.44 3.06 2.73
CA LEU A 164 20.18 4.03 3.80
C LEU A 164 21.31 4.10 4.85
N GLY A 165 22.39 3.34 4.66
CA GLY A 165 23.42 3.13 5.67
C GLY A 165 23.00 2.08 6.71
N GLY A 166 23.77 0.98 6.77
CA GLY A 166 23.48 -0.15 7.65
C GLY A 166 22.23 -0.99 7.26
N ARG A 167 21.49 -0.59 6.21
CA ARG A 167 20.35 -1.32 5.64
C ARG A 167 20.12 -0.96 4.17
N ILE A 168 19.52 -1.89 3.46
CA ILE A 168 19.17 -1.78 2.04
C ILE A 168 17.71 -2.16 1.87
N GLU A 169 16.97 -1.29 1.20
CA GLU A 169 15.59 -1.51 0.81
C GLU A 169 15.53 -1.96 -0.65
N THR A 170 15.00 -3.15 -0.91
CA THR A 170 14.93 -3.73 -2.26
C THR A 170 13.50 -3.65 -2.78
N ILE A 171 13.32 -3.06 -3.96
CA ILE A 171 12.04 -2.98 -4.65
C ILE A 171 11.73 -4.33 -5.31
N VAL A 172 10.49 -4.80 -5.15
CA VAL A 172 9.94 -6.01 -5.76
C VAL A 172 8.67 -5.63 -6.52
N HIS A 173 8.71 -5.68 -7.83
CA HIS A 173 7.56 -5.38 -8.68
C HIS A 173 6.50 -6.48 -8.54
N MET A 174 5.30 -6.08 -8.19
CA MET A 174 4.19 -6.99 -7.89
C MET A 174 2.88 -6.45 -8.49
N PRO A 175 2.72 -6.53 -9.82
CA PRO A 175 1.55 -6.01 -10.52
C PRO A 175 0.27 -6.78 -10.17
N GLY A 176 -0.87 -6.26 -10.57
CA GLY A 176 -2.21 -6.80 -10.34
C GLY A 176 -3.14 -5.76 -9.78
N HIS A 177 -2.82 -5.20 -8.60
CA HIS A 177 -3.57 -4.09 -8.01
C HIS A 177 -3.40 -2.79 -8.81
N SER A 178 -2.18 -2.47 -9.20
CA SER A 178 -1.85 -1.51 -10.26
C SER A 178 -0.77 -2.11 -11.17
N ALA A 179 -0.51 -1.47 -12.32
CA ALA A 179 0.49 -1.95 -13.27
C ALA A 179 1.91 -1.90 -12.70
N GLY A 180 2.21 -0.86 -11.92
CA GLY A 180 3.51 -0.65 -11.28
C GLY A 180 3.52 -0.91 -9.78
N ASN A 181 2.50 -1.59 -9.23
CA ASN A 181 2.49 -1.88 -7.79
C ASN A 181 3.76 -2.61 -7.36
N CYS A 182 4.36 -2.17 -6.26
CA CYS A 182 5.61 -2.71 -5.72
C CYS A 182 5.50 -3.01 -4.23
N MET A 183 6.31 -3.96 -3.82
CA MET A 183 6.63 -4.24 -2.42
C MET A 183 8.08 -3.83 -2.14
N VAL A 184 8.45 -3.71 -0.86
CA VAL A 184 9.80 -3.37 -0.43
C VAL A 184 10.29 -4.35 0.62
N ILE A 185 11.48 -4.92 0.43
CA ILE A 185 12.11 -5.82 1.40
C ILE A 185 13.22 -5.08 2.14
N ASP A 186 13.10 -4.99 3.46
CA ASP A 186 14.18 -4.50 4.32
C ASP A 186 15.21 -5.59 4.62
N SER A 187 16.46 -5.35 4.25
CA SER A 187 17.57 -6.29 4.43
C SER A 187 17.92 -6.55 5.90
N LYS A 188 17.66 -5.59 6.78
CA LYS A 188 18.07 -5.65 8.20
C LYS A 188 17.13 -6.50 9.04
N THR A 189 15.83 -6.34 8.87
CA THR A 189 14.80 -7.03 9.68
C THR A 189 14.18 -8.21 8.96
N GLY A 190 14.24 -8.24 7.63
CA GLY A 190 13.49 -9.17 6.79
C GLY A 190 12.00 -8.88 6.78
N ILE A 191 11.58 -7.64 7.06
CA ILE A 191 10.22 -7.18 6.88
C ILE A 191 9.97 -6.94 5.40
N LEU A 192 8.81 -7.39 4.93
CA LEU A 192 8.22 -7.03 3.64
C LEU A 192 7.17 -5.96 3.85
N PHE A 193 7.38 -4.78 3.29
CA PHE A 193 6.35 -3.76 3.16
C PHE A 193 5.59 -4.07 1.88
N SER A 194 4.38 -4.58 2.02
CA SER A 194 3.67 -5.19 0.90
C SER A 194 2.78 -4.23 0.11
N GLY A 195 2.72 -2.95 0.49
CA GLY A 195 1.81 -2.02 -0.14
C GLY A 195 0.39 -2.59 -0.14
N ASP A 196 -0.26 -2.54 -1.30
CA ASP A 196 -1.60 -3.10 -1.50
C ASP A 196 -1.59 -4.47 -2.22
N ALA A 197 -0.41 -5.08 -2.40
CA ALA A 197 -0.33 -6.40 -3.00
C ALA A 197 -0.80 -7.52 -2.05
N ILE A 198 -0.34 -7.51 -0.79
CA ILE A 198 -0.69 -8.54 0.19
C ILE A 198 -1.18 -7.85 1.46
N LEU A 199 -2.46 -7.94 1.71
CA LEU A 199 -3.18 -7.27 2.78
C LEU A 199 -3.82 -8.27 3.74
N SER A 200 -4.20 -7.82 4.93
CA SER A 200 -5.17 -8.54 5.78
C SER A 200 -6.62 -8.17 5.43
N THR A 201 -6.84 -7.08 4.72
CA THR A 201 -8.06 -6.74 3.99
C THR A 201 -8.02 -7.36 2.59
N PRO A 202 -9.09 -7.31 1.79
CA PRO A 202 -9.01 -7.80 0.41
C PRO A 202 -8.02 -7.00 -0.44
N THR A 203 -7.14 -7.68 -1.15
CA THR A 203 -6.38 -7.09 -2.27
C THR A 203 -7.32 -6.87 -3.44
N LEU A 204 -7.30 -5.68 -4.03
CA LEU A 204 -8.20 -5.29 -5.11
C LEU A 204 -7.53 -5.48 -6.48
N VAL A 205 -8.12 -6.31 -7.33
CA VAL A 205 -7.74 -6.49 -8.75
C VAL A 205 -9.01 -6.22 -9.58
N ILE A 206 -9.42 -4.96 -9.59
CA ILE A 206 -10.73 -4.53 -10.11
C ILE A 206 -10.58 -3.46 -11.19
N ASP A 207 -11.60 -3.35 -12.05
CA ASP A 207 -11.78 -2.14 -12.84
C ASP A 207 -12.22 -1.01 -11.94
N GLY A 208 -11.67 0.14 -12.10
CA GLY A 208 -12.05 1.33 -11.34
C GLY A 208 -11.52 2.57 -12.03
N PHE A 209 -10.45 2.40 -12.77
CA PHE A 209 -9.83 3.45 -13.57
C PHE A 209 -9.57 2.94 -14.98
N PRO A 210 -9.72 3.79 -16.02
CA PRO A 210 -9.35 3.42 -17.38
C PRO A 210 -7.89 2.94 -17.43
N ALA A 211 -7.62 1.87 -18.15
CA ALA A 211 -6.26 1.45 -18.40
C ALA A 211 -5.58 2.50 -19.29
N VAL A 212 -4.51 3.10 -18.77
CA VAL A 212 -3.71 4.10 -19.49
C VAL A 212 -2.63 3.41 -20.31
N ASP A 213 -1.93 2.44 -19.67
CA ASP A 213 -0.86 1.66 -20.27
C ASP A 213 -0.74 0.32 -19.52
N HIS A 214 -0.09 -0.68 -20.13
CA HIS A 214 0.17 -1.98 -19.49
C HIS A 214 -1.07 -2.65 -18.87
N ALA A 215 -2.19 -2.67 -19.60
CA ALA A 215 -3.46 -3.27 -19.14
C ALA A 215 -3.33 -4.76 -18.79
N GLU A 216 -2.41 -5.47 -19.46
CA GLU A 216 -2.07 -6.87 -19.20
C GLU A 216 -1.50 -7.12 -17.80
N LEU A 217 -0.98 -6.09 -17.16
CA LEU A 217 -0.45 -6.16 -15.79
C LEU A 217 -1.51 -5.95 -14.71
N LEU A 218 -2.73 -5.58 -15.07
CA LEU A 218 -3.83 -5.30 -14.15
C LEU A 218 -4.72 -6.54 -13.92
N THR A 219 -4.13 -7.72 -13.84
CA THR A 219 -4.87 -8.99 -13.78
C THR A 219 -4.42 -9.89 -12.64
N VAL A 220 -5.29 -10.83 -12.26
CA VAL A 220 -4.94 -11.87 -11.28
C VAL A 220 -3.81 -12.76 -11.83
N GLU A 221 -3.78 -13.00 -13.14
CA GLU A 221 -2.73 -13.80 -13.79
C GLU A 221 -1.36 -13.11 -13.70
N ALA A 222 -1.30 -11.79 -13.94
CA ALA A 222 -0.06 -11.02 -13.78
C ALA A 222 0.41 -11.04 -12.32
N PHE A 223 -0.50 -10.86 -11.38
CA PHE A 223 -0.20 -10.94 -9.95
C PHE A 223 0.33 -12.33 -9.55
N HIS A 224 -0.35 -13.39 -9.99
CA HIS A 224 0.11 -14.78 -9.76
C HIS A 224 1.51 -15.01 -10.33
N THR A 225 1.75 -14.59 -11.56
CA THR A 225 3.05 -14.74 -12.24
C THR A 225 4.17 -14.06 -11.46
N ALA A 226 3.94 -12.83 -11.00
CA ALA A 226 4.91 -12.10 -10.19
C ALA A 226 5.15 -12.77 -8.82
N LEU A 227 4.10 -13.25 -8.14
CA LEU A 227 4.25 -14.00 -6.90
C LEU A 227 5.15 -15.23 -7.09
N VAL A 228 4.91 -16.04 -8.14
CA VAL A 228 5.71 -17.22 -8.46
C VAL A 228 7.15 -16.83 -8.76
N GLN A 229 7.37 -15.80 -9.58
CA GLN A 229 8.70 -15.30 -9.94
C GLN A 229 9.52 -14.91 -8.71
N HIS A 230 8.91 -14.21 -7.76
CA HIS A 230 9.59 -13.68 -6.58
C HIS A 230 9.54 -14.60 -5.36
N MET A 231 8.89 -15.77 -5.44
CA MET A 231 8.66 -16.66 -4.29
C MET A 231 9.95 -17.04 -3.54
N LYS A 232 11.08 -17.22 -4.25
CA LYS A 232 12.38 -17.53 -3.63
C LYS A 232 12.84 -16.47 -2.63
N GLN A 233 12.61 -15.19 -2.90
CA GLN A 233 12.96 -14.12 -1.98
C GLN A 233 11.84 -13.86 -0.96
N LEU A 234 10.57 -13.97 -1.35
CA LEU A 234 9.43 -13.79 -0.47
C LEU A 234 9.37 -14.83 0.65
N ASN A 235 9.79 -16.07 0.39
CA ASN A 235 9.89 -17.11 1.41
C ASN A 235 10.94 -16.83 2.50
N LYS A 236 11.83 -15.85 2.31
CA LYS A 236 12.84 -15.45 3.30
C LYS A 236 12.36 -14.33 4.24
N VAL A 237 11.31 -13.62 3.87
CA VAL A 237 10.74 -12.58 4.73
C VAL A 237 10.08 -13.23 5.94
N LYS A 238 10.01 -12.51 7.05
CA LYS A 238 9.47 -13.01 8.32
C LYS A 238 8.10 -12.43 8.62
N TRP A 239 7.96 -11.15 8.32
CA TRP A 239 6.79 -10.35 8.65
C TRP A 239 6.41 -9.46 7.47
N LEU A 240 5.11 -9.18 7.34
CA LEU A 240 4.59 -8.24 6.36
C LEU A 240 3.99 -7.02 7.07
N CYS A 241 4.25 -5.84 6.51
CA CYS A 241 3.65 -4.57 6.91
C CYS A 241 2.93 -4.00 5.69
N PRO A 242 1.62 -4.23 5.54
CA PRO A 242 0.83 -3.72 4.42
C PRO A 242 0.45 -2.25 4.60
N SER A 243 -0.07 -1.62 3.54
CA SER A 243 -0.58 -0.25 3.62
C SER A 243 -2.00 -0.16 4.16
N HIS A 244 -2.76 -1.26 4.19
CA HIS A 244 -4.09 -1.31 4.82
C HIS A 244 -4.24 -2.50 5.75
N GLY A 245 -5.10 -2.35 6.75
CA GLY A 245 -5.40 -3.39 7.71
C GLY A 245 -4.32 -3.58 8.77
N ARG A 246 -4.12 -4.82 9.21
CA ARG A 246 -3.21 -5.16 10.32
C ARG A 246 -1.76 -5.19 9.88
N LEU A 247 -0.88 -4.69 10.74
CA LEU A 247 0.56 -4.79 10.59
C LEU A 247 1.12 -6.11 11.14
N MET A 248 2.37 -6.39 10.81
CA MET A 248 3.13 -7.55 11.29
C MET A 248 2.43 -8.88 11.02
N LEU A 249 1.90 -9.02 9.80
CA LEU A 249 1.33 -10.28 9.33
C LEU A 249 2.44 -11.33 9.19
N SER A 250 2.11 -12.58 9.45
CA SER A 250 3.09 -13.66 9.26
C SER A 250 3.35 -13.92 7.77
N ASN A 251 4.51 -14.45 7.45
CA ASN A 251 4.89 -14.87 6.09
C ASN A 251 3.88 -15.83 5.43
N LYS A 252 3.03 -16.51 6.20
CA LYS A 252 1.96 -17.37 5.67
C LYS A 252 1.00 -16.63 4.72
N TYR A 253 0.86 -15.32 4.86
CA TYR A 253 0.06 -14.52 3.92
C TYR A 253 0.61 -14.56 2.50
N VAL A 254 1.92 -14.71 2.30
CA VAL A 254 2.52 -14.84 0.95
C VAL A 254 2.04 -16.11 0.27
N SER A 255 2.14 -17.26 0.95
CA SER A 255 1.69 -18.55 0.39
C SER A 255 0.17 -18.61 0.25
N ALA A 256 -0.57 -18.03 1.18
CA ALA A 256 -2.03 -17.94 1.08
C ALA A 256 -2.46 -17.09 -0.11
N MET A 257 -1.78 -15.97 -0.38
CA MET A 257 -2.06 -15.11 -1.53
C MET A 257 -1.74 -15.82 -2.85
N GLN A 258 -0.59 -16.51 -2.94
CA GLN A 258 -0.27 -17.34 -4.11
C GLN A 258 -1.36 -18.39 -4.36
N HIS A 259 -1.77 -19.12 -3.33
CA HIS A 259 -2.82 -20.13 -3.44
C HIS A 259 -4.17 -19.50 -3.83
N CYS A 260 -4.49 -18.30 -3.30
CA CYS A 260 -5.72 -17.60 -3.66
C CYS A 260 -5.74 -17.25 -5.17
N THR A 261 -4.64 -16.73 -5.71
CA THR A 261 -4.52 -16.44 -7.15
C THR A 261 -4.61 -17.71 -8.00
N GLU A 262 -3.96 -18.81 -7.60
CA GLU A 262 -4.06 -20.11 -8.27
C GLU A 262 -5.50 -20.62 -8.33
N GLU A 263 -6.23 -20.55 -7.22
CA GLU A 263 -7.60 -20.99 -7.14
C GLU A 263 -8.56 -20.18 -8.03
N ILE A 264 -8.32 -18.87 -8.17
CA ILE A 264 -9.07 -18.02 -9.10
C ILE A 264 -8.81 -18.46 -10.54
N LEU A 265 -7.53 -18.64 -10.91
CA LEU A 265 -7.14 -19.03 -12.29
C LEU A 265 -7.63 -20.43 -12.67
N LYS A 266 -7.60 -21.39 -11.72
CA LYS A 266 -8.08 -22.78 -11.94
C LYS A 266 -9.59 -22.91 -12.02
N ALA A 267 -10.33 -22.06 -11.31
CA ALA A 267 -11.78 -22.14 -11.21
C ALA A 267 -12.40 -20.73 -11.20
N PRO A 268 -12.33 -20.01 -12.31
CA PRO A 268 -12.76 -18.61 -12.40
C PRO A 268 -14.28 -18.43 -12.20
N ASP A 269 -15.07 -19.51 -12.29
CA ASP A 269 -16.50 -19.56 -12.04
C ASP A 269 -16.87 -19.79 -10.55
N LYS A 270 -15.90 -20.12 -9.72
CA LYS A 270 -16.11 -20.33 -8.28
C LYS A 270 -15.80 -19.07 -7.49
N TRP A 271 -16.79 -18.23 -7.30
CA TRP A 271 -16.67 -16.97 -6.58
C TRP A 271 -17.89 -16.69 -5.70
N GLU A 272 -17.75 -15.75 -4.78
CA GLU A 272 -18.85 -15.11 -4.08
C GLU A 272 -18.97 -13.67 -4.56
N ARG A 273 -20.19 -13.15 -4.68
CA ARG A 273 -20.40 -11.75 -5.04
C ARG A 273 -20.00 -10.85 -3.89
N TYR A 274 -19.23 -9.82 -4.19
CA TYR A 274 -18.81 -8.80 -3.26
C TYR A 274 -18.63 -7.47 -4.00
N ASP A 275 -19.64 -6.64 -3.94
CA ASP A 275 -19.63 -5.33 -4.63
C ASP A 275 -18.85 -4.33 -3.75
N TYR A 276 -17.52 -4.28 -3.93
CA TYR A 276 -16.64 -3.34 -3.23
C TYR A 276 -17.01 -1.89 -3.54
N ILE A 277 -17.26 -1.60 -4.83
CA ILE A 277 -17.86 -0.36 -5.30
C ILE A 277 -19.27 -0.69 -5.79
N PRO A 278 -20.34 -0.05 -5.27
CA PRO A 278 -21.73 -0.41 -5.62
C PRO A 278 -22.03 -0.40 -7.13
N SER A 279 -21.35 0.45 -7.90
CA SER A 279 -21.50 0.55 -9.36
C SER A 279 -20.64 -0.44 -10.14
N LEU A 280 -19.76 -1.20 -9.47
CA LEU A 280 -18.80 -2.11 -10.10
C LEU A 280 -19.00 -3.52 -9.56
N PRO A 281 -19.76 -4.40 -10.26
CA PRO A 281 -19.91 -5.78 -9.88
C PRO A 281 -18.57 -6.48 -9.73
N SER A 282 -18.27 -6.97 -8.55
CA SER A 282 -17.02 -7.65 -8.25
C SER A 282 -17.24 -8.93 -7.45
N MET A 283 -16.25 -9.77 -7.45
CA MET A 283 -16.23 -11.09 -6.83
C MET A 283 -15.17 -11.13 -5.76
N ILE A 284 -15.39 -11.93 -4.72
CA ILE A 284 -14.38 -12.21 -3.72
C ILE A 284 -14.01 -13.69 -3.72
N ARG A 285 -12.71 -13.95 -3.63
CA ARG A 285 -12.15 -15.25 -3.32
C ARG A 285 -11.37 -15.15 -2.02
N CYS A 286 -11.59 -16.11 -1.13
CA CYS A 286 -10.87 -16.22 0.12
C CYS A 286 -10.25 -17.62 0.22
N VAL A 287 -8.94 -17.66 0.43
CA VAL A 287 -8.19 -18.89 0.67
C VAL A 287 -7.32 -18.67 1.89
N ASP A 288 -7.51 -19.51 2.90
CA ASP A 288 -6.93 -19.31 4.24
C ASP A 288 -7.29 -17.90 4.78
N ASP A 289 -6.29 -17.04 4.99
CA ASP A 289 -6.48 -15.66 5.44
C ASP A 289 -6.26 -14.62 4.32
N ALA A 290 -5.94 -15.05 3.09
CA ALA A 290 -5.82 -14.17 1.93
C ALA A 290 -7.17 -13.95 1.26
N MET A 291 -7.42 -12.73 0.84
CA MET A 291 -8.63 -12.33 0.14
C MET A 291 -8.27 -11.51 -1.11
N ILE A 292 -8.90 -11.83 -2.23
CA ILE A 292 -8.82 -11.03 -3.45
C ILE A 292 -10.24 -10.66 -3.87
N VAL A 293 -10.46 -9.37 -4.08
CA VAL A 293 -11.66 -8.86 -4.77
C VAL A 293 -11.25 -8.54 -6.20
N TYR A 294 -11.97 -9.07 -7.16
CA TYR A 294 -11.62 -8.95 -8.58
C TYR A 294 -12.86 -8.80 -9.47
N THR A 295 -12.69 -8.25 -10.65
CA THR A 295 -13.69 -8.26 -11.71
C THR A 295 -13.36 -9.36 -12.73
N LEU A 296 -14.37 -9.91 -13.41
CA LEU A 296 -14.18 -11.09 -14.28
C LEU A 296 -13.23 -10.81 -15.46
N ASN A 297 -13.20 -9.59 -15.97
CA ASN A 297 -12.30 -9.16 -17.03
C ASN A 297 -10.85 -8.88 -16.54
N ARG A 298 -10.59 -9.01 -15.25
CA ARG A 298 -9.26 -8.87 -14.64
C ARG A 298 -8.65 -10.22 -14.20
N ILE A 299 -9.19 -11.33 -14.68
CA ILE A 299 -8.61 -12.65 -14.37
C ILE A 299 -7.37 -12.89 -15.22
N HIS A 300 -7.46 -12.66 -16.55
CA HIS A 300 -6.40 -12.87 -17.55
C HIS A 300 -6.04 -11.59 -18.29
#